data_32835411adc6864265d4d72c3f0fad15
#
_entry.id   32835411adc6864265d4d72c3f0fad15
#
_cell.length_a   1.000
_cell.length_b   1.000
_cell.length_c   1.000
_cell.angle_alpha   90.00
_cell.angle_beta   90.00
_cell.angle_gamma   90.00
#
_symmetry.space_group_name_H-M   'P 1'
#
loop_
_entity.id
_entity.type
_entity.pdbx_description
1 polymer ?
#
loop_
_entity_poly.entity_id
_entity_poly.type
_entity_poly.pdbx_seq_one_letter_code
_entity_poly.pdbx_strand_id
1 'polypeptide(L)'
;MKYGAVLIIALLIWAGFDLYAPRRTSLRDFDPDEVARLETAMWRSYYSRQRVKLFREMTELLRTQYRLPLLRSNAVAYRAAKAAFVFKDGHSRADYERALPDLVSFYQSIRAVSDTDFDVERAARLELEWWIVHRERRAHAPGDLDRALADLQAELFRVPADRLAEHARLRAEAMTIRDDKADAGGVNEEDWRRIDELLHQSWRSLHAAVNP
;
A
#
# COMPACT_ATOMS: atom_id res chain seq x y z
N MET A 1 32.94 -0.08 -30.23
CA MET A 1 32.31 1.15 -29.72
C MET A 1 30.89 1.41 -30.24
N LYS A 2 30.56 1.19 -31.53
CA LYS A 2 29.20 1.45 -32.09
C LYS A 2 28.08 0.64 -31.42
N TYR A 3 28.29 -0.62 -31.10
CA TYR A 3 27.26 -1.49 -30.44
C TYR A 3 26.95 -1.07 -29.00
N GLY A 4 27.94 -0.55 -28.25
CA GLY A 4 27.72 -0.04 -26.90
C GLY A 4 26.80 1.19 -26.87
N ALA A 5 27.00 2.13 -27.81
CA ALA A 5 26.14 3.30 -27.92
C ALA A 5 24.67 2.93 -28.28
N VAL A 6 24.48 1.97 -29.19
CA VAL A 6 23.14 1.47 -29.56
C VAL A 6 22.42 0.83 -28.38
N LEU A 7 23.13 0.02 -27.59
CA LEU A 7 22.57 -0.63 -26.38
C LEU A 7 22.14 0.40 -25.31
N ILE A 8 22.96 1.43 -25.09
CA ILE A 8 22.64 2.50 -24.14
C ILE A 8 21.40 3.26 -24.60
N ILE A 9 21.30 3.62 -25.88
CA ILE A 9 20.14 4.32 -26.44
C ILE A 9 18.88 3.46 -26.29
N ALA A 10 18.94 2.17 -26.61
CA ALA A 10 17.83 1.25 -26.46
C ALA A 10 17.35 1.14 -25.00
N LEU A 11 18.28 1.07 -24.04
CA LEU A 11 17.97 1.08 -22.59
C LEU A 11 17.32 2.38 -22.14
N LEU A 12 17.77 3.53 -22.62
CA LEU A 12 17.17 4.83 -22.28
C LEU A 12 15.76 4.97 -22.86
N ILE A 13 15.54 4.51 -24.09
CA ILE A 13 14.21 4.48 -24.71
C ILE A 13 13.27 3.57 -23.92
N TRP A 14 13.73 2.35 -23.59
CA TRP A 14 12.96 1.41 -22.78
C TRP A 14 12.64 2.00 -21.41
N ALA A 15 13.61 2.60 -20.71
CA ALA A 15 13.40 3.23 -19.42
C ALA A 15 12.40 4.40 -19.50
N GLY A 16 12.51 5.24 -20.53
CA GLY A 16 11.55 6.31 -20.77
C GLY A 16 10.13 5.76 -21.03
N PHE A 17 10.03 4.70 -21.82
CA PHE A 17 8.74 4.05 -22.07
C PHE A 17 8.15 3.42 -20.80
N ASP A 18 8.96 2.70 -20.01
CA ASP A 18 8.54 2.08 -18.75
C ASP A 18 8.04 3.13 -17.73
N LEU A 19 8.74 4.26 -17.61
CA LEU A 19 8.42 5.32 -16.66
C LEU A 19 7.21 6.16 -17.08
N TYR A 20 7.04 6.45 -18.37
CA TYR A 20 6.14 7.52 -18.81
C TYR A 20 5.09 7.09 -19.83
N ALA A 21 5.16 5.88 -20.41
CA ALA A 21 4.17 5.46 -21.39
C ALA A 21 2.76 5.48 -20.78
N PRO A 22 1.77 6.03 -21.52
CA PRO A 22 0.38 5.99 -21.08
C PRO A 22 -0.08 4.55 -20.89
N ARG A 23 -0.63 4.28 -19.72
CA ARG A 23 -1.27 2.99 -19.43
C ARG A 23 -2.60 3.26 -18.77
N ARG A 24 -3.56 2.38 -19.02
CA ARG A 24 -4.83 2.35 -18.29
C ARG A 24 -5.08 0.91 -17.90
N THR A 25 -5.02 0.67 -16.59
CA THR A 25 -5.29 -0.65 -15.99
C THR A 25 -6.40 -0.49 -14.97
N SER A 26 -7.26 -1.48 -14.86
CA SER A 26 -8.26 -1.48 -13.81
C SER A 26 -7.60 -1.75 -12.46
N LEU A 27 -7.89 -0.90 -11.47
CA LEU A 27 -7.49 -1.15 -10.08
C LEU A 27 -8.16 -2.40 -9.51
N ARG A 28 -9.23 -2.89 -10.14
CA ARG A 28 -10.00 -4.06 -9.70
C ARG A 28 -9.42 -5.39 -10.19
N ASP A 29 -8.49 -5.31 -11.16
CA ASP A 29 -7.90 -6.48 -11.80
C ASP A 29 -6.57 -6.83 -11.12
N PHE A 30 -6.65 -7.44 -9.95
CA PHE A 30 -5.52 -7.96 -9.17
C PHE A 30 -5.82 -9.36 -8.64
N ASP A 31 -4.79 -10.15 -8.39
CA ASP A 31 -4.89 -11.43 -7.68
C ASP A 31 -4.90 -11.17 -6.16
N PRO A 32 -6.04 -11.39 -5.46
CA PRO A 32 -6.16 -11.10 -4.05
C PRO A 32 -5.24 -11.95 -3.18
N ASP A 33 -4.96 -13.19 -3.58
CA ASP A 33 -4.11 -14.09 -2.80
C ASP A 33 -2.64 -13.70 -2.94
N GLU A 34 -2.22 -13.31 -4.13
CA GLU A 34 -0.84 -12.86 -4.35
C GLU A 34 -0.59 -11.51 -3.65
N VAL A 35 -1.57 -10.59 -3.66
CA VAL A 35 -1.47 -9.32 -2.93
C VAL A 35 -1.37 -9.57 -1.42
N ALA A 36 -2.21 -10.46 -0.86
CA ALA A 36 -2.17 -10.82 0.56
C ALA A 36 -0.82 -11.43 0.97
N ARG A 37 -0.31 -12.38 0.17
CA ARG A 37 1.00 -13.01 0.39
C ARG A 37 2.13 -11.99 0.41
N LEU A 38 2.12 -11.05 -0.54
CA LEU A 38 3.13 -9.99 -0.64
C LEU A 38 3.01 -8.98 0.50
N GLU A 39 1.79 -8.63 0.92
CA GLU A 39 1.58 -7.75 2.07
C GLU A 39 2.10 -8.39 3.37
N THR A 40 1.81 -9.67 3.60
CA THR A 40 2.34 -10.42 4.75
C THR A 40 3.88 -10.42 4.74
N ALA A 41 4.50 -10.72 3.61
CA ALA A 41 5.96 -10.71 3.47
C ALA A 41 6.54 -9.32 3.74
N MET A 42 5.92 -8.27 3.20
CA MET A 42 6.31 -6.88 3.41
C MET A 42 6.22 -6.48 4.90
N TRP A 43 5.14 -6.86 5.61
CA TRP A 43 5.02 -6.61 7.04
C TRP A 43 6.12 -7.32 7.83
N ARG A 44 6.37 -8.60 7.57
CA ARG A 44 7.46 -9.35 8.21
C ARG A 44 8.81 -8.66 8.03
N SER A 45 9.11 -8.20 6.81
CA SER A 45 10.37 -7.50 6.50
C SER A 45 10.45 -6.13 7.16
N TYR A 46 9.33 -5.40 7.26
CA TYR A 46 9.25 -4.11 7.96
C TYR A 46 9.59 -4.26 9.44
N TYR A 47 8.93 -5.19 10.11
CA TYR A 47 9.10 -5.38 11.56
C TYR A 47 10.41 -6.07 11.94
N SER A 48 10.97 -6.91 11.07
CA SER A 48 12.31 -7.47 11.24
C SER A 48 13.45 -6.57 10.75
N ARG A 49 13.12 -5.33 10.33
CA ARG A 49 14.06 -4.28 9.88
C ARG A 49 14.92 -4.70 8.67
N GLN A 50 14.43 -5.57 7.83
CA GLN A 50 15.12 -6.04 6.62
C GLN A 50 14.88 -5.06 5.45
N ARG A 51 15.51 -3.89 5.48
CA ARG A 51 15.19 -2.74 4.60
C ARG A 51 15.24 -3.05 3.10
N VAL A 52 16.25 -3.79 2.64
CA VAL A 52 16.38 -4.14 1.21
C VAL A 52 15.28 -5.10 0.77
N LYS A 53 15.00 -6.10 1.59
CA LYS A 53 13.93 -7.06 1.35
C LYS A 53 12.56 -6.38 1.37
N LEU A 54 12.31 -5.52 2.37
CA LEU A 54 11.11 -4.69 2.46
C LEU A 54 10.88 -3.87 1.18
N PHE A 55 11.91 -3.18 0.68
CA PHE A 55 11.78 -2.36 -0.53
C PHE A 55 11.44 -3.21 -1.76
N ARG A 56 12.06 -4.39 -1.90
CA ARG A 56 11.76 -5.33 -3.00
C ARG A 56 10.32 -5.84 -2.91
N GLU A 57 9.88 -6.25 -1.73
CA GLU A 57 8.53 -6.77 -1.51
C GLU A 57 7.46 -5.69 -1.72
N MET A 58 7.70 -4.47 -1.27
CA MET A 58 6.83 -3.33 -1.54
C MET A 58 6.76 -3.02 -3.05
N THR A 59 7.89 -3.05 -3.75
CA THR A 59 7.92 -2.87 -5.21
C THR A 59 7.10 -3.93 -5.92
N GLU A 60 7.24 -5.20 -5.51
CA GLU A 60 6.50 -6.31 -6.11
C GLU A 60 5.01 -6.24 -5.76
N LEU A 61 4.65 -5.89 -4.53
CA LEU A 61 3.28 -5.65 -4.12
C LEU A 61 2.60 -4.59 -5.02
N LEU A 62 3.28 -3.46 -5.22
CA LEU A 62 2.76 -2.38 -6.07
C LEU A 62 2.66 -2.78 -7.56
N ARG A 63 3.58 -3.62 -8.03
CA ARG A 63 3.50 -4.19 -9.39
C ARG A 63 2.29 -5.09 -9.55
N THR A 64 2.05 -5.95 -8.58
CA THR A 64 0.95 -6.91 -8.59
C THR A 64 -0.40 -6.21 -8.43
N GLN A 65 -0.53 -5.35 -7.42
CA GLN A 65 -1.79 -4.68 -7.10
C GLN A 65 -2.21 -3.66 -8.16
N TYR A 66 -1.27 -2.87 -8.68
CA TYR A 66 -1.54 -1.76 -9.59
C TYR A 66 -1.05 -1.99 -11.03
N ARG A 67 -0.52 -3.18 -11.33
CA ARG A 67 0.06 -3.53 -12.64
C ARG A 67 1.08 -2.53 -13.15
N LEU A 68 1.88 -2.00 -12.24
CA LEU A 68 2.91 -1.02 -12.57
C LEU A 68 4.07 -1.65 -13.34
N PRO A 69 4.66 -0.95 -14.33
CA PRO A 69 5.92 -1.37 -14.95
C PRO A 69 7.08 -1.39 -13.94
N LEU A 70 8.16 -2.05 -14.30
CA LEU A 70 9.30 -2.31 -13.40
C LEU A 70 9.91 -1.06 -12.79
N LEU A 71 10.32 -0.09 -13.60
CA LEU A 71 10.97 1.13 -13.08
C LEU A 71 9.96 2.04 -12.39
N ARG A 72 8.73 2.12 -12.92
CA ARG A 72 7.66 2.91 -12.32
C ARG A 72 7.30 2.38 -10.93
N SER A 73 7.20 1.06 -10.74
CA SER A 73 6.93 0.47 -9.42
C SER A 73 8.02 0.80 -8.40
N ASN A 74 9.29 0.79 -8.82
CA ASN A 74 10.39 1.21 -7.95
C ASN A 74 10.29 2.70 -7.56
N ALA A 75 9.95 3.58 -8.52
CA ALA A 75 9.76 4.98 -8.24
C ALA A 75 8.58 5.24 -7.28
N VAL A 76 7.49 4.51 -7.45
CA VAL A 76 6.30 4.58 -6.57
C VAL A 76 6.61 4.03 -5.18
N ALA A 77 7.31 2.88 -5.09
CA ALA A 77 7.78 2.31 -3.82
C ALA A 77 8.69 3.27 -3.04
N TYR A 78 9.58 3.98 -3.75
CA TYR A 78 10.42 5.00 -3.13
C TYR A 78 9.61 6.14 -2.50
N ARG A 79 8.55 6.62 -3.17
CA ARG A 79 7.66 7.67 -2.63
C ARG A 79 6.90 7.18 -1.39
N ALA A 80 6.35 5.96 -1.44
CA ALA A 80 5.70 5.35 -0.29
C ALA A 80 6.65 5.21 0.91
N ALA A 81 7.87 4.71 0.66
CA ALA A 81 8.89 4.60 1.70
C ALA A 81 9.26 5.95 2.31
N LYS A 82 9.42 6.99 1.47
CA LYS A 82 9.75 8.34 1.93
C LYS A 82 8.64 8.92 2.80
N ALA A 83 7.37 8.80 2.39
CA ALA A 83 6.22 9.19 3.19
C ALA A 83 6.20 8.47 4.55
N ALA A 84 6.43 7.15 4.56
CA ALA A 84 6.45 6.34 5.76
C ALA A 84 7.60 6.74 6.72
N PHE A 85 8.78 7.11 6.21
CA PHE A 85 9.88 7.60 7.04
C PHE A 85 9.55 8.96 7.67
N VAL A 86 9.00 9.91 6.89
CA VAL A 86 8.56 11.21 7.42
C VAL A 86 7.51 11.01 8.52
N PHE A 87 6.51 10.18 8.27
CA PHE A 87 5.48 9.85 9.24
C PHE A 87 6.06 9.20 10.50
N LYS A 88 6.95 8.23 10.34
CA LYS A 88 7.57 7.49 11.45
C LYS A 88 8.26 8.42 12.46
N ASP A 89 8.95 9.44 11.97
CA ASP A 89 9.72 10.37 12.77
C ASP A 89 8.88 11.52 13.38
N GLY A 90 7.58 11.59 13.00
CA GLY A 90 6.64 12.57 13.52
C GLY A 90 6.12 12.23 14.92
N HIS A 91 5.75 13.26 15.68
CA HIS A 91 5.22 13.17 17.04
C HIS A 91 3.93 13.99 17.23
N SER A 92 3.49 14.70 16.22
CA SER A 92 2.29 15.55 16.23
C SER A 92 1.57 15.46 14.90
N ARG A 93 0.30 15.89 14.86
CA ARG A 93 -0.48 15.99 13.63
C ARG A 93 0.27 16.79 12.55
N ALA A 94 0.85 17.92 12.92
CA ALA A 94 1.62 18.77 12.01
C ALA A 94 2.86 18.06 11.44
N ASP A 95 3.53 17.22 12.25
CA ASP A 95 4.66 16.42 11.77
C ASP A 95 4.18 15.33 10.78
N TYR A 96 3.06 14.66 11.08
CA TYR A 96 2.50 13.63 10.21
C TYR A 96 2.08 14.20 8.84
N GLU A 97 1.49 15.39 8.83
CA GLU A 97 1.06 16.09 7.60
C GLU A 97 2.23 16.42 6.66
N ARG A 98 3.46 16.43 7.15
CA ARG A 98 4.67 16.55 6.30
C ARG A 98 4.86 15.38 5.35
N ALA A 99 4.19 14.24 5.55
CA ALA A 99 4.18 13.11 4.64
C ALA A 99 3.24 13.32 3.42
N LEU A 100 2.27 14.26 3.51
CA LEU A 100 1.27 14.46 2.46
C LEU A 100 1.84 14.71 1.06
N PRO A 101 2.87 15.53 0.85
CA PRO A 101 3.42 15.74 -0.50
C PRO A 101 3.91 14.44 -1.16
N ASP A 102 4.52 13.55 -0.38
CA ASP A 102 5.00 12.26 -0.87
C ASP A 102 3.85 11.29 -1.12
N LEU A 103 2.80 11.29 -0.27
CA LEU A 103 1.56 10.53 -0.48
C LEU A 103 0.78 11.02 -1.70
N VAL A 104 0.67 12.33 -1.91
CA VAL A 104 0.06 12.90 -3.13
C VAL A 104 0.84 12.42 -4.37
N SER A 105 2.17 12.50 -4.35
CA SER A 105 3.01 12.01 -5.45
C SER A 105 2.86 10.49 -5.68
N PHE A 106 2.68 9.72 -4.63
CA PHE A 106 2.39 8.29 -4.68
C PHE A 106 1.06 8.03 -5.40
N TYR A 107 -0.03 8.65 -4.94
CA TYR A 107 -1.36 8.47 -5.54
C TYR A 107 -1.48 9.07 -6.94
N GLN A 108 -0.79 10.15 -7.26
CA GLN A 108 -0.66 10.66 -8.65
C GLN A 108 -0.09 9.60 -9.59
N SER A 109 0.89 8.83 -9.11
CA SER A 109 1.52 7.78 -9.92
C SER A 109 0.59 6.60 -10.17
N ILE A 110 -0.23 6.23 -9.18
CA ILE A 110 -1.27 5.20 -9.31
C ILE A 110 -2.38 5.71 -10.23
N ARG A 111 -2.86 6.94 -10.03
CA ARG A 111 -3.89 7.57 -10.85
C ARG A 111 -3.50 7.67 -12.33
N ALA A 112 -2.22 7.92 -12.61
CA ALA A 112 -1.69 8.01 -13.97
C ALA A 112 -1.75 6.70 -14.78
N VAL A 113 -1.89 5.54 -14.10
CA VAL A 113 -2.03 4.23 -14.75
C VAL A 113 -3.43 3.64 -14.57
N SER A 114 -4.26 4.23 -13.74
CA SER A 114 -5.61 3.75 -13.41
C SER A 114 -6.65 4.19 -14.43
N ASP A 115 -7.63 3.33 -14.69
CA ASP A 115 -8.89 3.67 -15.35
C ASP A 115 -9.92 4.32 -14.42
N THR A 116 -9.70 4.22 -13.10
CA THR A 116 -10.59 4.76 -12.07
C THR A 116 -10.26 6.22 -11.75
N ASP A 117 -11.27 7.08 -11.79
CA ASP A 117 -11.12 8.53 -11.51
C ASP A 117 -11.34 8.84 -10.03
N PHE A 118 -10.36 8.49 -9.19
CA PHE A 118 -10.35 8.85 -7.77
C PHE A 118 -9.65 10.20 -7.51
N ASP A 119 -10.02 10.87 -6.42
CA ASP A 119 -9.37 12.12 -5.99
C ASP A 119 -8.03 11.81 -5.30
N VAL A 120 -6.94 12.23 -5.94
CA VAL A 120 -5.56 12.00 -5.47
C VAL A 120 -5.28 12.62 -4.10
N GLU A 121 -5.74 13.86 -3.91
CA GLU A 121 -5.51 14.58 -2.66
C GLU A 121 -6.32 14.00 -1.50
N ARG A 122 -7.55 13.59 -1.81
CA ARG A 122 -8.40 12.90 -0.84
C ARG A 122 -7.83 11.53 -0.49
N ALA A 123 -7.39 10.75 -1.45
CA ALA A 123 -6.74 9.46 -1.20
C ALA A 123 -5.48 9.61 -0.33
N ALA A 124 -4.63 10.60 -0.60
CA ALA A 124 -3.45 10.89 0.21
C ALA A 124 -3.80 11.26 1.66
N ARG A 125 -4.86 12.06 1.87
CA ARG A 125 -5.34 12.41 3.21
C ARG A 125 -5.93 11.21 3.95
N LEU A 126 -6.69 10.36 3.26
CA LEU A 126 -7.26 9.15 3.85
C LEU A 126 -6.17 8.13 4.20
N GLU A 127 -5.11 8.01 3.38
CA GLU A 127 -3.94 7.18 3.70
C GLU A 127 -3.27 7.68 4.99
N LEU A 128 -3.01 8.99 5.09
CA LEU A 128 -2.42 9.56 6.29
C LEU A 128 -3.32 9.38 7.51
N GLU A 129 -4.63 9.51 7.35
CA GLU A 129 -5.59 9.40 8.45
C GLU A 129 -5.58 8.00 9.07
N TRP A 130 -5.64 6.92 8.26
CA TRP A 130 -5.57 5.59 8.85
C TRP A 130 -4.19 5.30 9.49
N TRP A 131 -3.10 5.89 8.99
CA TRP A 131 -1.79 5.80 9.66
C TRP A 131 -1.83 6.43 11.04
N ILE A 132 -2.46 7.60 11.18
CA ILE A 132 -2.61 8.32 12.46
C ILE A 132 -3.48 7.50 13.40
N VAL A 133 -4.67 7.09 12.97
CA VAL A 133 -5.61 6.29 13.77
C VAL A 133 -4.93 5.00 14.28
N HIS A 134 -4.19 4.31 13.42
CA HIS A 134 -3.45 3.11 13.81
C HIS A 134 -2.34 3.40 14.84
N ARG A 135 -1.55 4.46 14.62
CA ARG A 135 -0.48 4.85 15.55
C ARG A 135 -1.03 5.28 16.92
N GLU A 136 -2.10 6.03 16.90
CA GLU A 136 -2.73 6.60 18.08
C GLU A 136 -3.93 5.74 18.56
N ARG A 137 -3.97 4.45 18.22
CA ARG A 137 -5.09 3.54 18.44
C ARG A 137 -5.68 3.56 19.85
N ARG A 138 -4.86 3.87 20.87
CA ARG A 138 -5.30 3.97 22.26
C ARG A 138 -6.15 5.22 22.54
N ALA A 139 -6.07 6.22 21.68
CA ALA A 139 -6.87 7.46 21.75
C ALA A 139 -8.13 7.43 20.88
N HIS A 140 -8.30 6.38 20.05
CA HIS A 140 -9.42 6.21 19.15
C HIS A 140 -10.42 5.17 19.65
N ALA A 141 -11.68 5.29 19.21
CA ALA A 141 -12.72 4.34 19.56
C ALA A 141 -12.57 3.02 18.76
N PRO A 142 -13.05 1.89 19.29
CA PRO A 142 -13.16 0.65 18.52
C PRO A 142 -13.91 0.88 17.20
N GLY A 143 -13.35 0.37 16.10
CA GLY A 143 -13.90 0.54 14.74
C GLY A 143 -13.45 1.79 13.99
N ASP A 144 -12.72 2.74 14.62
CA ASP A 144 -12.21 3.91 13.91
C ASP A 144 -11.16 3.53 12.87
N LEU A 145 -10.31 2.54 13.16
CA LEU A 145 -9.32 2.03 12.21
C LEU A 145 -10.01 1.34 11.02
N ASP A 146 -11.02 0.52 11.31
CA ASP A 146 -11.81 -0.15 10.27
C ASP A 146 -12.43 0.88 9.32
N ARG A 147 -13.03 1.93 9.89
CA ARG A 147 -13.64 3.02 9.11
C ARG A 147 -12.62 3.75 8.26
N ALA A 148 -11.47 4.12 8.83
CA ALA A 148 -10.43 4.83 8.11
C ALA A 148 -9.85 4.00 6.94
N LEU A 149 -9.68 2.68 7.14
CA LEU A 149 -9.27 1.76 6.08
C LEU A 149 -10.34 1.62 4.99
N ALA A 150 -11.63 1.50 5.37
CA ALA A 150 -12.72 1.41 4.42
C ALA A 150 -12.87 2.67 3.58
N ASP A 151 -12.75 3.85 4.19
CA ASP A 151 -12.87 5.16 3.51
C ASP A 151 -11.79 5.35 2.43
N LEU A 152 -10.55 4.93 2.70
CA LEU A 152 -9.49 4.96 1.69
C LEU A 152 -9.82 4.07 0.50
N GLN A 153 -10.21 2.82 0.75
CA GLN A 153 -10.52 1.89 -0.33
C GLN A 153 -11.78 2.33 -1.10
N ALA A 154 -12.77 2.92 -0.41
CA ALA A 154 -13.96 3.49 -1.03
C ALA A 154 -13.59 4.59 -2.03
N GLU A 155 -12.63 5.46 -1.67
CA GLU A 155 -12.14 6.50 -2.59
C GLU A 155 -11.41 5.88 -3.79
N LEU A 156 -10.50 4.93 -3.58
CA LEU A 156 -9.69 4.34 -4.64
C LEU A 156 -10.53 3.54 -5.65
N PHE A 157 -11.50 2.76 -5.17
CA PHE A 157 -12.32 1.89 -6.01
C PHE A 157 -13.66 2.49 -6.43
N ARG A 158 -14.01 3.69 -5.92
CA ARG A 158 -15.27 4.37 -6.19
C ARG A 158 -16.49 3.49 -5.90
N VAL A 159 -16.47 2.88 -4.72
CA VAL A 159 -17.57 2.07 -4.17
C VAL A 159 -17.95 2.56 -2.78
N PRO A 160 -19.19 2.34 -2.30
CA PRO A 160 -19.59 2.72 -0.94
C PRO A 160 -18.73 2.02 0.12
N ALA A 161 -18.36 2.76 1.18
CA ALA A 161 -17.46 2.26 2.24
C ALA A 161 -18.05 1.06 3.02
N ASP A 162 -19.38 0.98 3.15
CA ASP A 162 -20.09 -0.13 3.80
C ASP A 162 -19.86 -1.47 3.09
N ARG A 163 -19.68 -1.48 1.77
CA ARG A 163 -19.32 -2.68 1.00
C ARG A 163 -17.91 -3.19 1.32
N LEU A 164 -17.08 -2.36 1.90
CA LEU A 164 -15.68 -2.62 2.20
C LEU A 164 -15.43 -2.89 3.70
N ALA A 165 -16.50 -2.90 4.51
CA ALA A 165 -16.43 -3.05 5.96
C ALA A 165 -15.71 -4.35 6.37
N GLU A 166 -15.98 -5.46 5.70
CA GLU A 166 -15.35 -6.75 6.01
C GLU A 166 -13.84 -6.75 5.67
N HIS A 167 -13.46 -6.19 4.52
CA HIS A 167 -12.05 -6.00 4.17
C HIS A 167 -11.32 -5.19 5.25
N ALA A 168 -11.88 -4.05 5.61
CA ALA A 168 -11.28 -3.14 6.58
C ALA A 168 -11.17 -3.77 7.97
N ARG A 169 -12.22 -4.43 8.44
CA ARG A 169 -12.26 -5.14 9.72
C ARG A 169 -11.17 -6.23 9.81
N LEU A 170 -11.08 -7.09 8.81
CA LEU A 170 -10.09 -8.17 8.78
C LEU A 170 -8.65 -7.64 8.75
N ARG A 171 -8.41 -6.56 7.99
CA ARG A 171 -7.10 -5.93 7.92
C ARG A 171 -6.72 -5.25 9.24
N ALA A 172 -7.67 -4.55 9.88
CA ALA A 172 -7.47 -3.94 11.19
C ALA A 172 -7.22 -5.00 12.28
N GLU A 173 -7.94 -6.14 12.24
CA GLU A 173 -7.71 -7.29 13.13
C GLU A 173 -6.27 -7.81 12.98
N ALA A 174 -5.79 -7.99 11.76
CA ALA A 174 -4.41 -8.42 11.50
C ALA A 174 -3.37 -7.45 12.08
N MET A 175 -3.59 -6.12 11.93
CA MET A 175 -2.73 -5.09 12.51
C MET A 175 -2.75 -5.15 14.03
N THR A 176 -3.92 -5.30 14.65
CA THR A 176 -4.10 -5.38 16.10
C THR A 176 -3.37 -6.58 16.68
N ILE A 177 -3.54 -7.77 16.08
CA ILE A 177 -2.82 -8.99 16.51
C ILE A 177 -1.32 -8.75 16.49
N ARG A 178 -0.80 -8.20 15.41
CA ARG A 178 0.63 -7.91 15.28
C ARG A 178 1.13 -6.98 16.39
N ASP A 179 0.39 -5.91 16.68
CA ASP A 179 0.80 -4.91 17.66
C ASP A 179 0.70 -5.43 19.10
N ASP A 180 -0.41 -6.08 19.44
CA ASP A 180 -0.62 -6.63 20.80
C ASP A 180 0.41 -7.72 21.11
N LYS A 181 0.75 -8.56 20.15
CA LYS A 181 1.80 -9.58 20.31
C LYS A 181 3.19 -8.97 20.44
N ALA A 182 3.49 -7.90 19.70
CA ALA A 182 4.74 -7.19 19.85
C ALA A 182 4.88 -6.54 21.24
N ASP A 183 3.80 -5.95 21.75
CA ASP A 183 3.74 -5.37 23.11
C ASP A 183 3.84 -6.48 24.19
N ALA A 184 3.42 -7.71 23.90
CA ALA A 184 3.47 -8.86 24.80
C ALA A 184 4.78 -9.69 24.74
N GLY A 185 5.78 -9.22 23.99
CA GLY A 185 7.11 -9.86 23.95
C GLY A 185 7.52 -10.46 22.60
N GLY A 186 6.70 -10.36 21.59
CA GLY A 186 7.06 -10.73 20.23
C GLY A 186 5.96 -11.45 19.46
N VAL A 187 6.09 -11.43 18.15
CA VAL A 187 5.18 -12.10 17.22
C VAL A 187 5.83 -13.41 16.78
N ASN A 188 5.20 -14.54 17.09
CA ASN A 188 5.69 -15.87 16.73
C ASN A 188 5.16 -16.32 15.35
N GLU A 189 5.56 -17.52 14.87
CA GLU A 189 5.14 -18.03 13.55
C GLU A 189 3.65 -18.41 13.49
N GLU A 190 3.01 -18.73 14.62
CA GLU A 190 1.57 -18.99 14.67
C GLU A 190 0.78 -17.69 14.53
N ASP A 191 1.22 -16.63 15.22
CA ASP A 191 0.65 -15.29 15.07
C ASP A 191 0.78 -14.81 13.61
N TRP A 192 1.95 -15.03 12.98
CA TRP A 192 2.15 -14.67 11.57
C TRP A 192 1.28 -15.48 10.61
N ARG A 193 1.02 -16.76 10.90
CA ARG A 193 0.05 -17.55 10.10
C ARG A 193 -1.37 -16.98 10.22
N ARG A 194 -1.78 -16.59 11.45
CA ARG A 194 -3.08 -15.96 11.66
C ARG A 194 -3.21 -14.61 10.94
N ILE A 195 -2.16 -13.79 10.98
CA ILE A 195 -2.10 -12.51 10.24
C ILE A 195 -2.23 -12.76 8.74
N ASP A 196 -1.51 -13.72 8.20
CA ASP A 196 -1.55 -14.10 6.77
C ASP A 196 -2.95 -14.55 6.34
N GLU A 197 -3.60 -15.41 7.14
CA GLU A 197 -4.98 -15.84 6.90
C GLU A 197 -5.97 -14.68 6.86
N LEU A 198 -5.86 -13.73 7.79
CA LEU A 198 -6.69 -12.54 7.84
C LEU A 198 -6.47 -11.63 6.63
N LEU A 199 -5.22 -11.44 6.21
CA LEU A 199 -4.90 -10.65 5.03
C LEU A 199 -5.44 -11.31 3.76
N HIS A 200 -5.36 -12.64 3.61
CA HIS A 200 -5.97 -13.36 2.49
C HIS A 200 -7.50 -13.17 2.47
N GLN A 201 -8.16 -13.35 3.61
CA GLN A 201 -9.61 -13.12 3.71
C GLN A 201 -9.96 -11.66 3.38
N SER A 202 -9.18 -10.71 3.90
CA SER A 202 -9.36 -9.28 3.65
C SER A 202 -9.29 -8.94 2.16
N TRP A 203 -8.23 -9.36 1.46
CA TRP A 203 -8.06 -9.06 0.04
C TRP A 203 -9.07 -9.77 -0.87
N ARG A 204 -9.48 -11.00 -0.53
CA ARG A 204 -10.59 -11.69 -1.22
C ARG A 204 -11.91 -10.96 -1.02
N SER A 205 -12.18 -10.46 0.20
CA SER A 205 -13.38 -9.65 0.47
C SER A 205 -13.39 -8.34 -0.33
N LEU A 206 -12.24 -7.63 -0.39
CA LEU A 206 -12.12 -6.45 -1.24
C LEU A 206 -12.38 -6.78 -2.71
N HIS A 207 -11.72 -7.81 -3.23
CA HIS A 207 -11.86 -8.20 -4.63
C HIS A 207 -13.31 -8.53 -4.99
N ALA A 208 -14.01 -9.29 -4.14
CA ALA A 208 -15.42 -9.58 -4.33
C ALA A 208 -16.32 -8.32 -4.26
N ALA A 209 -16.03 -7.40 -3.35
CA ALA A 209 -16.79 -6.16 -3.18
C ALA A 209 -16.66 -5.21 -4.38
N VAL A 210 -15.51 -5.18 -5.05
CA VAL A 210 -15.26 -4.28 -6.20
C VAL A 210 -15.55 -4.92 -7.56
N ASN A 211 -15.74 -6.26 -7.60
CA ASN A 211 -16.08 -7.06 -8.79
C ASN A 211 -17.38 -7.86 -8.53
N PRO A 212 -18.53 -7.20 -8.42
CA PRO A 212 -19.80 -7.85 -8.10
C PRO A 212 -20.31 -8.74 -9.24
#